data_efc6168b6ec005e292afe2e68206fef6
#
_entry.id   efc6168b6ec005e292afe2e68206fef6
#
_cell.length_a   1.000
_cell.length_b   1.000
_cell.length_c   1.000
_cell.angle_alpha   90.00
_cell.angle_beta   90.00
_cell.angle_gamma   90.00
#
_symmetry.space_group_name_H-M   'P 1'
#
loop_
_entity.id
_entity.type
_entity.pdbx_description
1 polymer ?
#
loop_
_entity_poly.entity_id
_entity_poly.type
_entity_poly.pdbx_seq_one_letter_code
_entity_poly.pdbx_strand_id
1 'polypeptide(L)'
;MELDQLSVVIVTFRSEDKINSCLGSIPTNIPVILVENSNNVDFKKKIENQYPNVECILTGENNGYAVANNIGLGKVKTKYALVLNPDAIIKKDTIENFLKITDQYNDFWLIGPVNNQANKDIIDRPETFEVNDLKGFAIFFNLVKFKGSYFDENFFFIF
;
A
#
# COMPACT_ATOMS: atom_id res chain seq x y z
N MET A 1 -9.00 -7.72 17.14
CA MET A 1 -8.69 -6.93 15.93
C MET A 1 -8.23 -7.92 14.89
N GLU A 2 -9.00 -8.06 13.82
CA GLU A 2 -8.80 -9.11 12.82
C GLU A 2 -7.85 -8.57 11.75
N LEU A 3 -6.57 -8.96 11.83
CA LEU A 3 -5.53 -8.60 10.84
C LEU A 3 -5.80 -9.21 9.45
N ASP A 4 -6.69 -10.21 9.38
CA ASP A 4 -7.16 -10.83 8.14
C ASP A 4 -8.08 -9.92 7.28
N GLN A 5 -8.45 -8.74 7.79
CA GLN A 5 -9.21 -7.74 7.04
C GLN A 5 -8.35 -6.81 6.17
N LEU A 6 -7.03 -6.90 6.24
CA LEU A 6 -6.09 -6.03 5.54
C LEU A 6 -5.13 -6.81 4.66
N SER A 7 -4.90 -6.32 3.45
CA SER A 7 -3.74 -6.66 2.61
C SER A 7 -2.89 -5.44 2.32
N VAL A 8 -1.61 -5.65 2.04
CA VAL A 8 -0.71 -4.58 1.58
C VAL A 8 -0.50 -4.72 0.08
N VAL A 9 -0.51 -3.61 -0.64
CA VAL A 9 -0.20 -3.52 -2.08
C VAL A 9 1.05 -2.68 -2.25
N ILE A 10 2.03 -3.19 -2.98
CA ILE A 10 3.28 -2.50 -3.27
C ILE A 10 3.54 -2.60 -4.77
N VAL A 11 3.82 -1.47 -5.41
CA VAL A 11 4.33 -1.44 -6.79
C VAL A 11 5.82 -1.21 -6.76
N THR A 12 6.56 -2.05 -7.49
CA THR A 12 8.01 -1.91 -7.66
C THR A 12 8.37 -1.86 -9.13
N PHE A 13 9.34 -1.03 -9.47
CA PHE A 13 9.97 -1.00 -10.78
C PHE A 13 11.45 -0.71 -10.58
N ARG A 14 12.31 -1.73 -10.83
CA ARG A 14 13.77 -1.63 -10.64
C ARG A 14 14.19 -1.13 -9.26
N SER A 15 13.47 -1.60 -8.21
CA SER A 15 13.69 -1.15 -6.82
C SER A 15 14.11 -2.31 -5.91
N GLU A 16 14.81 -3.30 -6.46
CA GLU A 16 15.23 -4.54 -5.77
C GLU A 16 16.04 -4.28 -4.50
N ASP A 17 16.81 -3.20 -4.47
CA ASP A 17 17.66 -2.85 -3.32
C ASP A 17 16.87 -2.35 -2.11
N LYS A 18 15.68 -1.75 -2.33
CA LYS A 18 14.88 -1.10 -1.29
C LYS A 18 13.77 -1.99 -0.73
N ILE A 19 13.23 -2.87 -1.56
CA ILE A 19 12.02 -3.64 -1.26
C ILE A 19 12.16 -4.55 -0.04
N ASN A 20 13.35 -5.10 0.21
CA ASN A 20 13.57 -6.00 1.36
C ASN A 20 13.32 -5.33 2.70
N SER A 21 13.70 -4.06 2.86
CA SER A 21 13.45 -3.30 4.10
C SER A 21 11.95 -3.03 4.28
N CYS A 22 11.25 -2.72 3.19
CA CYS A 22 9.81 -2.53 3.19
C CYS A 22 9.09 -3.83 3.60
N LEU A 23 9.33 -4.94 2.88
CA LEU A 23 8.71 -6.24 3.14
C LEU A 23 9.03 -6.77 4.55
N GLY A 24 10.27 -6.61 5.00
CA GLY A 24 10.71 -7.01 6.34
C GLY A 24 10.05 -6.20 7.47
N SER A 25 9.48 -5.02 7.18
CA SER A 25 8.73 -4.23 8.15
C SER A 25 7.25 -4.62 8.28
N ILE A 26 6.72 -5.41 7.33
CA ILE A 26 5.33 -5.87 7.32
C ILE A 26 5.20 -7.17 8.10
N PRO A 27 4.25 -7.30 9.03
CA PRO A 27 4.00 -8.56 9.73
C PRO A 27 3.73 -9.72 8.78
N THR A 28 4.31 -10.89 9.03
CA THR A 28 4.26 -12.06 8.14
C THR A 28 2.87 -12.69 7.98
N ASN A 29 1.93 -12.36 8.87
CA ASN A 29 0.53 -12.76 8.78
C ASN A 29 -0.35 -11.81 7.94
N ILE A 30 0.21 -10.73 7.41
CA ILE A 30 -0.49 -9.81 6.50
C ILE A 30 -0.19 -10.23 5.06
N PRO A 31 -1.21 -10.52 4.23
CA PRO A 31 -1.02 -10.78 2.81
C PRO A 31 -0.45 -9.55 2.07
N VAL A 32 0.53 -9.76 1.21
CA VAL A 32 1.14 -8.71 0.40
C VAL A 32 0.98 -9.05 -1.08
N ILE A 33 0.39 -8.14 -1.84
CA ILE A 33 0.38 -8.17 -3.30
C ILE A 33 1.49 -7.25 -3.79
N LEU A 34 2.55 -7.83 -4.32
CA LEU A 34 3.67 -7.10 -4.90
C LEU A 34 3.53 -7.07 -6.41
N VAL A 35 3.30 -5.89 -6.98
CA VAL A 35 3.26 -5.72 -8.44
C VAL A 35 4.63 -5.30 -8.91
N GLU A 36 5.34 -6.24 -9.53
CA GLU A 36 6.61 -5.98 -10.20
C GLU A 36 6.29 -5.46 -11.61
N ASN A 37 6.49 -4.16 -11.81
CA ASN A 37 6.01 -3.41 -12.96
C ASN A 37 6.96 -3.54 -14.18
N SER A 38 7.44 -4.77 -14.39
CA SER A 38 8.22 -5.22 -15.53
C SER A 38 8.08 -6.74 -15.73
N ASN A 39 9.08 -7.44 -16.23
CA ASN A 39 9.05 -8.90 -16.44
C ASN A 39 10.25 -9.59 -15.75
N ASN A 40 10.59 -9.19 -14.52
CA ASN A 40 11.70 -9.78 -13.77
C ASN A 40 11.30 -11.08 -13.06
N VAL A 41 11.34 -12.19 -13.81
CA VAL A 41 10.95 -13.53 -13.30
C VAL A 41 11.86 -14.01 -12.16
N ASP A 42 13.14 -13.69 -12.20
CA ASP A 42 14.09 -14.12 -11.16
C ASP A 42 13.86 -13.35 -9.86
N PHE A 43 13.57 -12.06 -9.95
CA PHE A 43 13.15 -11.28 -8.80
C PHE A 43 11.86 -11.85 -8.16
N LYS A 44 10.82 -12.13 -8.96
CA LYS A 44 9.59 -12.77 -8.48
C LYS A 44 9.88 -14.05 -7.69
N LYS A 45 10.63 -14.98 -8.27
CA LYS A 45 11.00 -16.26 -7.61
C LYS A 45 11.73 -16.03 -6.30
N LYS A 46 12.70 -15.09 -6.28
CA LYS A 46 13.48 -14.76 -5.09
C LYS A 46 12.58 -14.23 -3.96
N ILE A 47 11.70 -13.28 -4.28
CA ILE A 47 10.84 -12.62 -3.30
C ILE A 47 9.82 -13.59 -2.72
N GLU A 48 9.12 -14.38 -3.55
CA GLU A 48 8.12 -15.34 -3.08
C GLU A 48 8.73 -16.46 -2.24
N ASN A 49 9.97 -16.87 -2.52
CA ASN A 49 10.71 -17.82 -1.68
C ASN A 49 11.13 -17.22 -0.32
N GLN A 50 11.48 -15.93 -0.30
CA GLN A 50 11.96 -15.26 0.91
C GLN A 50 10.80 -14.81 1.82
N TYR A 51 9.66 -14.44 1.25
CA TYR A 51 8.50 -13.91 1.96
C TYR A 51 7.23 -14.72 1.61
N PRO A 52 6.87 -15.73 2.39
CA PRO A 52 5.74 -16.63 2.07
C PRO A 52 4.36 -15.95 2.04
N ASN A 53 4.24 -14.75 2.63
CA ASN A 53 3.03 -13.94 2.61
C ASN A 53 2.94 -13.00 1.39
N VAL A 54 3.91 -13.05 0.48
CA VAL A 54 3.97 -12.20 -0.73
C VAL A 54 3.53 -12.99 -1.96
N GLU A 55 2.54 -12.47 -2.67
CA GLU A 55 2.19 -12.85 -4.05
C GLU A 55 2.75 -11.78 -5.00
N CYS A 56 3.68 -12.15 -5.87
CA CYS A 56 4.30 -11.23 -6.82
C CYS A 56 3.66 -11.37 -8.21
N ILE A 57 3.18 -10.26 -8.76
CA ILE A 57 2.56 -10.17 -10.09
C ILE A 57 3.53 -9.46 -11.03
N LEU A 58 3.83 -10.07 -12.18
CA LEU A 58 4.59 -9.44 -13.25
C LEU A 58 3.63 -8.78 -14.24
N THR A 59 3.85 -7.51 -14.57
CA THR A 59 3.02 -6.78 -15.54
C THR A 59 3.48 -6.94 -16.99
N GLY A 60 4.71 -7.42 -17.20
CA GLY A 60 5.32 -7.57 -18.51
C GLY A 60 6.04 -6.32 -19.02
N GLU A 61 5.57 -5.14 -18.63
CA GLU A 61 6.11 -3.83 -19.02
C GLU A 61 5.83 -2.78 -17.94
N ASN A 62 6.42 -1.59 -18.04
CA ASN A 62 6.14 -0.48 -17.13
C ASN A 62 4.81 0.19 -17.49
N ASN A 63 3.76 -0.12 -16.75
CA ASN A 63 2.42 0.45 -16.91
C ASN A 63 2.19 1.75 -16.11
N GLY A 64 3.23 2.26 -15.44
CA GLY A 64 3.11 3.42 -14.56
C GLY A 64 2.48 3.09 -13.20
N TYR A 65 2.40 4.11 -12.34
CA TYR A 65 1.95 3.95 -10.94
C TYR A 65 0.47 3.58 -10.81
N ALA A 66 -0.41 4.29 -11.52
CA ALA A 66 -1.86 4.15 -11.39
C ALA A 66 -2.33 2.76 -11.84
N VAL A 67 -1.96 2.34 -13.05
CA VAL A 67 -2.32 1.03 -13.62
C VAL A 67 -1.79 -0.11 -12.76
N ALA A 68 -0.51 -0.05 -12.36
CA ALA A 68 0.09 -1.09 -11.54
C ALA A 68 -0.58 -1.21 -10.16
N ASN A 69 -0.92 -0.09 -9.50
CA ASN A 69 -1.69 -0.13 -8.25
C ASN A 69 -3.11 -0.68 -8.47
N ASN A 70 -3.79 -0.32 -9.55
CA ASN A 70 -5.11 -0.88 -9.88
C ASN A 70 -5.05 -2.39 -10.09
N ILE A 71 -4.00 -2.91 -10.73
CA ILE A 71 -3.76 -4.36 -10.87
C ILE A 71 -3.62 -4.99 -9.48
N GLY A 72 -2.80 -4.43 -8.60
CA GLY A 72 -2.58 -4.93 -7.25
C GLY A 72 -3.84 -4.90 -6.40
N LEU A 73 -4.52 -3.75 -6.36
CA LEU A 73 -5.77 -3.57 -5.60
C LEU A 73 -6.90 -4.49 -6.10
N GLY A 74 -6.95 -4.75 -7.41
CA GLY A 74 -7.90 -5.70 -7.99
C GLY A 74 -7.68 -7.16 -7.58
N LYS A 75 -6.53 -7.51 -7.02
CA LYS A 75 -6.23 -8.86 -6.47
C LYS A 75 -6.51 -8.98 -4.97
N VAL A 76 -6.67 -7.87 -4.28
CA VAL A 76 -6.96 -7.85 -2.84
C VAL A 76 -8.32 -8.49 -2.57
N LYS A 77 -8.37 -9.40 -1.58
CA LYS A 77 -9.61 -10.10 -1.15
C LYS A 77 -10.11 -9.60 0.21
N THR A 78 -9.32 -8.80 0.88
CA THR A 78 -9.65 -8.24 2.19
C THR A 78 -10.48 -6.96 2.05
N LYS A 79 -11.13 -6.55 3.14
CA LYS A 79 -11.98 -5.35 3.17
C LYS A 79 -11.17 -4.06 2.98
N TYR A 80 -9.95 -4.05 3.48
CA TYR A 80 -9.04 -2.91 3.44
C TYR A 80 -7.76 -3.26 2.68
N ALA A 81 -7.14 -2.24 2.10
CA ALA A 81 -5.81 -2.35 1.50
C ALA A 81 -4.94 -1.17 1.93
N LEU A 82 -3.66 -1.43 2.22
CA LEU A 82 -2.65 -0.41 2.43
C LEU A 82 -1.72 -0.39 1.22
N VAL A 83 -1.81 0.65 0.40
CA VAL A 83 -0.84 0.90 -0.68
C VAL A 83 0.39 1.53 -0.07
N LEU A 84 1.57 0.93 -0.30
CA LEU A 84 2.86 1.41 0.18
C LEU A 84 3.85 1.60 -0.97
N ASN A 85 4.67 2.63 -0.87
CA ASN A 85 5.85 2.73 -1.73
C ASN A 85 6.89 1.66 -1.36
N PRO A 86 7.71 1.16 -2.32
CA PRO A 86 8.68 0.09 -2.09
C PRO A 86 9.84 0.48 -1.16
N ASP A 87 10.01 1.76 -0.85
CA ASP A 87 11.00 2.31 0.08
C ASP A 87 10.41 2.76 1.42
N ALA A 88 9.10 2.57 1.63
CA ALA A 88 8.46 2.85 2.91
C ALA A 88 8.77 1.76 3.93
N ILE A 89 9.04 2.16 5.17
CA ILE A 89 9.23 1.26 6.32
C ILE A 89 8.14 1.59 7.33
N ILE A 90 7.27 0.63 7.64
CA ILE A 90 6.21 0.83 8.63
C ILE A 90 6.74 0.51 10.04
N LYS A 91 6.24 1.25 11.03
CA LYS A 91 6.48 0.96 12.44
C LYS A 91 5.60 -0.19 12.91
N LYS A 92 5.99 -0.82 14.03
CA LYS A 92 5.29 -2.00 14.58
C LYS A 92 3.79 -1.79 14.81
N ASP A 93 3.40 -0.58 15.19
CA ASP A 93 2.02 -0.21 15.52
C ASP A 93 1.24 0.42 14.34
N THR A 94 1.88 0.61 13.19
CA THR A 94 1.28 1.31 12.05
C THR A 94 0.00 0.63 11.57
N ILE A 95 0.03 -0.69 11.36
CA ILE A 95 -1.14 -1.45 10.89
C ILE A 95 -2.25 -1.44 11.93
N GLU A 96 -1.90 -1.65 13.20
CA GLU A 96 -2.88 -1.60 14.29
C GLU A 96 -3.56 -0.23 14.37
N ASN A 97 -2.81 0.84 14.18
CA ASN A 97 -3.35 2.20 14.22
C ASN A 97 -4.32 2.45 13.05
N PHE A 98 -4.00 1.98 11.83
CA PHE A 98 -4.95 2.05 10.72
C PHE A 98 -6.24 1.26 11.01
N LEU A 99 -6.12 0.06 11.56
CA LEU A 99 -7.29 -0.76 11.87
C LEU A 99 -8.12 -0.17 13.03
N LYS A 100 -7.51 0.43 14.06
CA LYS A 100 -8.24 1.14 15.12
C LYS A 100 -9.08 2.30 14.59
N ILE A 101 -8.59 3.00 13.56
CA ILE A 101 -9.34 4.09 12.94
C ILE A 101 -10.62 3.57 12.29
N THR A 102 -10.64 2.34 11.75
CA THR A 102 -11.85 1.76 11.14
C THR A 102 -12.96 1.50 12.13
N ASP A 103 -12.65 1.31 13.42
CA ASP A 103 -13.63 1.14 14.49
C ASP A 103 -14.29 2.50 14.87
N GLN A 104 -13.56 3.59 14.69
CA GLN A 104 -14.00 4.94 15.01
C GLN A 104 -14.69 5.63 13.83
N TYR A 105 -14.18 5.40 12.62
CA TYR A 105 -14.64 6.01 11.37
C TYR A 105 -14.94 4.92 10.35
N ASN A 106 -16.20 4.57 10.20
CA ASN A 106 -16.61 3.49 9.26
C ASN A 106 -16.96 3.99 7.87
N ASP A 107 -17.09 5.30 7.67
CA ASP A 107 -17.52 5.93 6.40
C ASP A 107 -16.41 6.68 5.66
N PHE A 108 -15.16 6.27 5.82
CA PHE A 108 -14.04 6.82 5.05
C PHE A 108 -13.84 6.07 3.72
N TRP A 109 -13.24 6.75 2.76
CA TRP A 109 -12.75 6.19 1.51
C TRP A 109 -11.26 5.88 1.58
N LEU A 110 -10.47 6.88 1.98
CA LEU A 110 -9.02 6.86 2.06
C LEU A 110 -8.55 7.47 3.37
N ILE A 111 -7.47 6.92 3.92
CA ILE A 111 -6.76 7.48 5.07
C ILE A 111 -5.26 7.45 4.73
N GLY A 112 -4.53 8.47 5.13
CA GLY A 112 -3.07 8.52 5.01
C GLY A 112 -2.41 9.08 6.26
N PRO A 113 -1.12 8.78 6.48
CA PRO A 113 -0.37 9.35 7.58
C PRO A 113 -0.10 10.83 7.34
N VAL A 114 0.01 11.59 8.41
CA VAL A 114 0.47 12.98 8.37
C VAL A 114 1.96 13.02 8.09
N ASN A 115 2.38 13.86 7.14
CA ASN A 115 3.79 14.10 6.88
C ASN A 115 4.32 15.22 7.79
N ASN A 116 5.16 14.86 8.75
CA ASN A 116 5.75 15.77 9.73
C ASN A 116 6.60 16.91 9.13
N GLN A 117 7.05 16.77 7.88
CA GLN A 117 7.88 17.80 7.23
C GLN A 117 7.06 18.99 6.70
N ALA A 118 5.76 18.82 6.46
CA ALA A 118 4.92 19.82 5.81
C ALA A 118 4.14 20.74 6.78
N ASN A 119 3.84 20.27 8.02
CA ASN A 119 2.99 21.04 8.96
C ASN A 119 3.32 20.72 10.40
N LYS A 120 4.20 21.49 11.04
CA LYS A 120 4.51 21.36 12.48
C LYS A 120 3.27 21.52 13.37
N ASP A 121 2.28 22.31 12.93
CA ASP A 121 1.06 22.61 13.69
C ASP A 121 0.05 21.44 13.72
N ILE A 122 0.25 20.41 12.88
CA ILE A 122 -0.65 19.24 12.81
C ILE A 122 -0.15 18.08 13.68
N ILE A 123 1.15 18.05 14.02
CA ILE A 123 1.81 16.94 14.73
C ILE A 123 1.23 16.74 16.15
N ASP A 124 0.76 17.80 16.78
CA ASP A 124 0.21 17.77 18.14
C ASP A 124 -1.31 17.48 18.18
N ARG A 125 -1.95 17.20 17.04
CA ARG A 125 -3.36 16.80 17.01
C ARG A 125 -3.46 15.27 17.12
N PRO A 126 -4.02 14.73 18.21
CA PRO A 126 -4.20 13.29 18.40
C PRO A 126 -5.35 12.72 17.53
N GLU A 127 -6.06 13.57 16.78
CA GLU A 127 -7.30 13.22 16.11
C GLU A 127 -7.14 13.12 14.59
N THR A 128 -7.93 12.22 13.98
CA THR A 128 -8.09 12.12 12.52
C THR A 128 -8.91 13.33 12.04
N PHE A 129 -8.49 13.94 10.92
CA PHE A 129 -9.17 15.10 10.33
C PHE A 129 -9.23 14.97 8.80
N GLU A 130 -10.21 15.64 8.21
CA GLU A 130 -10.38 15.66 6.76
C GLU A 130 -9.32 16.54 6.09
N VAL A 131 -8.82 16.07 4.94
CA VAL A 131 -7.82 16.77 4.10
C VAL A 131 -8.25 16.72 2.64
N ASN A 132 -7.73 17.66 1.85
CA ASN A 132 -8.01 17.70 0.42
C ASN A 132 -7.11 16.77 -0.39
N ASP A 133 -5.95 16.38 0.15
CA ASP A 133 -4.98 15.51 -0.52
C ASP A 133 -4.28 14.57 0.47
N LEU A 134 -3.87 13.41 -0.01
CA LEU A 134 -3.04 12.45 0.71
C LEU A 134 -1.70 12.26 0.01
N LYS A 135 -0.67 11.99 0.80
CA LYS A 135 0.65 11.66 0.24
C LYS A 135 0.67 10.21 -0.23
N GLY A 136 1.13 9.99 -1.47
CA GLY A 136 1.07 8.69 -2.15
C GLY A 136 1.98 7.59 -1.58
N PHE A 137 2.85 7.89 -0.60
CA PHE A 137 3.77 6.88 -0.05
C PHE A 137 3.11 5.82 0.83
N ALA A 138 1.94 6.13 1.42
CA ALA A 138 1.13 5.21 2.20
C ALA A 138 -0.33 5.66 2.17
N ILE A 139 -1.20 4.88 1.55
CA ILE A 139 -2.63 5.18 1.44
C ILE A 139 -3.43 3.95 1.87
N PHE A 140 -4.26 4.10 2.88
CA PHE A 140 -5.15 3.08 3.38
C PHE A 140 -6.54 3.21 2.74
N PHE A 141 -6.97 2.18 2.04
CA PHE A 141 -8.21 2.12 1.26
C PHE A 141 -9.29 1.35 2.01
N ASN A 142 -10.51 1.89 2.05
CA ASN A 142 -11.72 1.15 2.34
C ASN A 142 -12.31 0.65 1.01
N LEU A 143 -11.94 -0.56 0.59
CA LEU A 143 -12.23 -1.07 -0.75
C LEU A 143 -13.73 -1.22 -1.05
N VAL A 144 -14.58 -1.40 -0.02
CA VAL A 144 -16.03 -1.52 -0.21
C VAL A 144 -16.69 -0.22 -0.69
N LYS A 145 -16.00 0.91 -0.58
CA LYS A 145 -16.48 2.21 -1.08
C LYS A 145 -16.27 2.38 -2.58
N PHE A 146 -15.36 1.63 -3.19
CA PHE A 146 -14.99 1.80 -4.59
C PHE A 146 -15.83 0.92 -5.51
N LYS A 147 -16.26 1.50 -6.63
CA LYS A 147 -16.92 0.81 -7.74
C LYS A 147 -16.13 1.10 -9.01
N GLY A 148 -15.24 0.22 -9.39
CA GLY A 148 -14.38 0.41 -10.57
C GLY A 148 -12.90 0.59 -10.19
N SER A 149 -12.17 1.42 -10.95
CA SER A 149 -10.74 1.69 -10.69
C SER A 149 -10.52 2.54 -9.43
N TYR A 150 -9.40 2.32 -8.76
CA TYR A 150 -9.01 3.02 -7.54
C TYR A 150 -8.18 4.27 -7.83
N PHE A 151 -7.35 4.20 -8.88
CA PHE A 151 -6.56 5.31 -9.39
C PHE A 151 -6.99 5.65 -10.81
N ASP A 152 -6.91 6.94 -11.17
CA ASP A 152 -7.15 7.39 -12.55
C ASP A 152 -5.93 7.04 -13.42
N GLU A 153 -6.14 6.14 -14.38
CA GLU A 153 -5.10 5.61 -15.27
C GLU A 153 -4.65 6.60 -16.35
N ASN A 154 -5.34 7.73 -16.50
CA ASN A 154 -4.90 8.79 -17.40
C ASN A 154 -3.66 9.54 -16.89
N PHE A 155 -3.32 9.38 -15.60
CA PHE A 155 -2.10 9.93 -15.01
C PHE A 155 -0.97 8.87 -15.03
N PHE A 156 -0.05 9.02 -15.96
CA PHE A 156 1.14 8.19 -16.05
C PHE A 156 2.32 8.87 -15.32
N PHE A 157 2.65 8.38 -14.13
CA PHE A 157 3.85 8.80 -13.42
C PHE A 157 4.99 7.83 -13.74
N ILE A 158 6.10 8.37 -14.28
CA ILE A 158 7.36 7.66 -14.44
C ILE A 158 8.16 7.85 -13.15
N PHE A 159 8.62 6.74 -12.57
CA PHE A 159 9.53 6.73 -11.43
C PHE A 159 10.97 6.75 -11.90
#